data_32e2141063175933b02fe1349615720f
#
_entry.id   32e2141063175933b02fe1349615720f
#
_cell.length_a   1.000
_cell.length_b   1.000
_cell.length_c   1.000
_cell.angle_alpha   90.00
_cell.angle_beta   90.00
_cell.angle_gamma   90.00
#
_symmetry.space_group_name_H-M   'P 1'
#
loop_
_entity.id
_entity.type
_entity.pdbx_description
1 polymer ?
#
loop_
_entity_poly.entity_id
_entity_poly.type
_entity_poly.pdbx_seq_one_letter_code
_entity_poly.pdbx_strand_id
1 'polypeptide(L)'
;MEHKIYYTSQAHRDIDEIWGYIAYDLQNESSAYRIVNEIFDAVDERLQFFPESCARVSSVSGSNHDVRYLVIGKYLAFYRIVGNEVYIDRVMYGRRDYLRILFEDIPEEAE
;
A
#
# COMPACT_ATOMS: atom_id res chain seq x y z
N MET A 1 2.89 7.90 -20.06
CA MET A 1 1.98 8.90 -19.59
C MET A 1 1.95 8.92 -18.09
N GLU A 2 1.92 10.10 -17.52
CA GLU A 2 2.02 10.22 -16.09
C GLU A 2 0.69 10.00 -15.43
N HIS A 3 0.64 9.24 -14.39
CA HIS A 3 -0.57 9.03 -13.62
C HIS A 3 -0.54 9.90 -12.38
N LYS A 4 -1.71 10.35 -11.95
CA LYS A 4 -1.80 11.10 -10.71
C LYS A 4 -1.99 10.14 -9.57
N ILE A 5 -1.30 10.39 -8.47
CA ILE A 5 -1.31 9.50 -7.31
C ILE A 5 -2.12 10.11 -6.21
N TYR A 6 -3.06 9.35 -5.69
CA TYR A 6 -3.89 9.77 -4.56
C TYR A 6 -3.79 8.73 -3.45
N TYR A 7 -3.87 9.20 -2.22
CA TYR A 7 -3.86 8.32 -1.06
C TYR A 7 -5.22 8.40 -0.40
N THR A 8 -5.85 7.27 -0.18
CA THR A 8 -7.14 7.26 0.49
C THR A 8 -6.97 7.65 1.96
N SER A 9 -8.06 7.94 2.63
CA SER A 9 -8.00 8.23 4.06
C SER A 9 -7.39 7.08 4.84
N GLN A 10 -7.72 5.86 4.46
CA GLN A 10 -7.18 4.71 5.15
C GLN A 10 -5.67 4.60 4.92
N ALA A 11 -5.21 4.88 3.71
CA ALA A 11 -3.78 4.85 3.44
C ALA A 11 -3.06 5.92 4.25
N HIS A 12 -3.66 7.09 4.40
CA HIS A 12 -3.05 8.12 5.25
C HIS A 12 -2.96 7.64 6.69
N ARG A 13 -4.00 7.00 7.20
CA ARG A 13 -3.96 6.48 8.56
C ARG A 13 -2.91 5.39 8.71
N ASP A 14 -2.77 4.55 7.69
CA ASP A 14 -1.75 3.52 7.72
C ASP A 14 -0.35 4.12 7.84
N ILE A 15 -0.10 5.15 7.05
CA ILE A 15 1.23 5.78 7.07
C ILE A 15 1.46 6.48 8.40
N ASP A 16 0.42 7.13 8.94
CA ASP A 16 0.55 7.76 10.25
C ASP A 16 0.86 6.74 11.33
N GLU A 17 0.26 5.56 11.24
CA GLU A 17 0.53 4.52 12.21
C GLU A 17 1.95 3.98 12.08
N ILE A 18 2.43 3.83 10.85
CA ILE A 18 3.81 3.40 10.63
C ILE A 18 4.76 4.42 11.26
N TRP A 19 4.50 5.70 10.98
CA TRP A 19 5.36 6.75 11.52
C TRP A 19 5.33 6.74 13.04
N GLY A 20 4.14 6.65 13.61
CA GLY A 20 4.00 6.70 15.06
C GLY A 20 4.66 5.53 15.76
N TYR A 21 4.54 4.34 15.17
CA TYR A 21 5.16 3.18 15.75
C TYR A 21 6.68 3.35 15.80
N ILE A 22 7.28 3.80 14.70
CA ILE A 22 8.73 3.92 14.65
C ILE A 22 9.20 5.09 15.50
N ALA A 23 8.50 6.21 15.41
CA ALA A 23 8.95 7.41 16.11
C ALA A 23 8.79 7.28 17.63
N TYR A 24 7.66 6.70 18.06
CA TYR A 24 7.35 6.70 19.46
C TYR A 24 7.62 5.36 20.14
N ASP A 25 7.15 4.27 19.56
CA ASP A 25 7.35 2.97 20.18
C ASP A 25 8.79 2.54 20.08
N LEU A 26 9.42 2.76 18.95
CA LEU A 26 10.83 2.42 18.78
C LEU A 26 11.74 3.60 19.09
N GLN A 27 11.15 4.75 19.39
CA GLN A 27 11.90 5.94 19.80
C GLN A 27 12.97 6.31 18.79
N ASN A 28 12.60 6.34 17.52
CA ASN A 28 13.56 6.63 16.48
C ASN A 28 12.92 7.50 15.41
N GLU A 29 12.83 8.80 15.70
CA GLU A 29 12.19 9.71 14.79
C GLU A 29 12.87 9.81 13.44
N SER A 30 14.19 9.77 13.41
CA SER A 30 14.86 9.89 12.13
C SER A 30 14.58 8.70 11.24
N SER A 31 14.47 7.51 11.81
CA SER A 31 14.08 6.35 11.02
C SER A 31 12.64 6.45 10.55
N ALA A 32 11.77 7.04 11.38
CA ALA A 32 10.39 7.21 10.97
C ALA A 32 10.29 8.10 9.74
N TYR A 33 11.01 9.22 9.73
CA TYR A 33 11.01 10.08 8.56
C TYR A 33 11.60 9.38 7.36
N ARG A 34 12.70 8.66 7.54
CA ARG A 34 13.35 8.00 6.43
C ARG A 34 12.43 6.96 5.79
N ILE A 35 11.78 6.17 6.62
CA ILE A 35 10.94 5.10 6.11
C ILE A 35 9.71 5.65 5.41
N VAL A 36 9.06 6.65 6.01
CA VAL A 36 7.88 7.23 5.38
C VAL A 36 8.25 7.92 4.07
N ASN A 37 9.39 8.59 4.04
CA ASN A 37 9.82 9.21 2.79
C ASN A 37 10.16 8.18 1.74
N GLU A 38 10.74 7.05 2.12
CA GLU A 38 10.99 5.98 1.18
C GLU A 38 9.70 5.47 0.57
N ILE A 39 8.65 5.38 1.38
CA ILE A 39 7.37 4.91 0.86
C ILE A 39 6.83 5.89 -0.18
N PHE A 40 6.82 7.17 0.15
CA PHE A 40 6.31 8.15 -0.79
C PHE A 40 7.15 8.21 -2.06
N ASP A 41 8.48 8.16 -1.93
CA ASP A 41 9.34 8.23 -3.09
C ASP A 41 9.16 7.02 -4.00
N ALA A 42 9.06 5.85 -3.42
CA ALA A 42 8.91 4.64 -4.23
C ALA A 42 7.57 4.63 -4.97
N VAL A 43 6.52 5.09 -4.29
CA VAL A 43 5.22 5.17 -4.93
C VAL A 43 5.29 6.14 -6.11
N ASP A 44 5.86 7.30 -5.89
CA ASP A 44 5.95 8.27 -6.97
C ASP A 44 6.78 7.76 -8.13
N GLU A 45 7.93 7.22 -7.86
CA GLU A 45 8.83 6.82 -8.92
C GLU A 45 8.28 5.67 -9.73
N ARG A 46 7.63 4.71 -9.04
CA ARG A 46 7.21 3.54 -9.74
C ARG A 46 5.84 3.69 -10.35
N LEU A 47 4.91 4.25 -9.60
CA LEU A 47 3.51 4.20 -10.02
C LEU A 47 3.09 5.38 -10.86
N GLN A 48 3.87 6.44 -10.90
CA GLN A 48 3.55 7.55 -11.75
C GLN A 48 3.64 7.15 -13.21
N PHE A 49 4.60 6.31 -13.55
CA PHE A 49 4.84 5.96 -14.93
C PHE A 49 4.54 4.51 -15.26
N PHE A 50 4.67 3.63 -14.30
CA PHE A 50 4.52 2.20 -14.57
C PHE A 50 3.61 1.52 -13.57
N PRO A 51 2.39 2.02 -13.38
CA PRO A 51 1.54 1.40 -12.36
C PRO A 51 1.12 -0.02 -12.71
N GLU A 52 1.19 -0.38 -13.99
CA GLU A 52 0.77 -1.71 -14.41
C GLU A 52 1.88 -2.72 -14.33
N SER A 53 3.07 -2.30 -13.93
CA SER A 53 4.21 -3.21 -13.89
C SER A 53 4.24 -4.04 -12.61
N CYS A 54 3.43 -3.71 -11.62
CA CYS A 54 3.46 -4.43 -10.35
C CYS A 54 2.46 -5.57 -10.36
N ALA A 55 2.68 -6.52 -9.47
CA ALA A 55 1.87 -7.72 -9.43
C ALA A 55 0.47 -7.43 -8.93
N ARG A 56 -0.48 -8.18 -9.41
CA ARG A 56 -1.84 -8.10 -8.91
C ARG A 56 -1.99 -8.98 -7.70
N VAL A 57 -2.84 -8.53 -6.80
CA VAL A 57 -3.26 -9.40 -5.74
C VAL A 57 -4.18 -10.41 -6.39
N SER A 58 -3.84 -11.67 -6.32
CA SER A 58 -4.59 -12.67 -6.98
C SER A 58 -5.99 -12.66 -6.52
N SER A 59 -6.90 -12.85 -7.37
CA SER A 59 -8.21 -12.79 -6.99
C SER A 59 -8.59 -13.97 -6.26
N VAL A 60 -8.72 -13.86 -5.03
CA VAL A 60 -9.03 -14.94 -4.24
C VAL A 60 -10.47 -15.24 -4.30
N SER A 61 -11.31 -14.42 -4.40
CA SER A 61 -12.69 -14.71 -4.28
C SER A 61 -13.45 -14.33 -5.49
N GLY A 62 -12.83 -14.28 -6.60
CA GLY A 62 -13.53 -13.86 -7.77
C GLY A 62 -13.87 -12.41 -7.74
N SER A 63 -13.20 -11.66 -6.94
CA SER A 63 -13.46 -10.25 -6.85
C SER A 63 -13.16 -9.59 -8.17
N ASN A 64 -13.91 -8.59 -8.51
CA ASN A 64 -13.65 -7.82 -9.68
C ASN A 64 -12.60 -6.76 -9.47
N HIS A 65 -12.11 -6.62 -8.29
CA HIS A 65 -11.18 -5.54 -8.01
C HIS A 65 -9.81 -5.87 -8.55
N ASP A 66 -9.25 -4.94 -9.26
CA ASP A 66 -7.93 -5.11 -9.83
C ASP A 66 -6.94 -4.42 -8.90
N VAL A 67 -6.62 -5.06 -7.82
CA VAL A 67 -5.74 -4.50 -6.81
C VAL A 67 -4.34 -5.01 -7.06
N ARG A 68 -3.39 -4.09 -7.05
CA ARG A 68 -1.99 -4.43 -7.24
C ARG A 68 -1.22 -4.02 -6.01
N TYR A 69 0.02 -4.47 -5.90
CA TYR A 69 0.82 -4.07 -4.77
C TYR A 69 2.25 -3.78 -5.18
N LEU A 70 2.84 -2.85 -4.49
CA LEU A 70 4.22 -2.45 -4.67
C LEU A 70 4.97 -2.76 -3.40
N VAL A 71 6.10 -3.45 -3.51
CA VAL A 71 6.93 -3.80 -2.37
C VAL A 71 7.92 -2.67 -2.14
N ILE A 72 7.95 -2.11 -0.94
CA ILE A 72 8.85 -1.04 -0.59
C ILE A 72 9.55 -1.47 0.69
N GLY A 73 10.73 -2.03 0.56
CA GLY A 73 11.43 -2.57 1.73
C GLY A 73 10.59 -3.65 2.39
N LYS A 74 10.19 -3.40 3.61
CA LYS A 74 9.37 -4.34 4.35
C LYS A 74 7.89 -3.98 4.33
N TYR A 75 7.51 -3.05 3.49
CA TYR A 75 6.13 -2.57 3.44
C TYR A 75 5.53 -2.87 2.09
N LEU A 76 4.20 -2.93 2.07
CA LEU A 76 3.45 -3.15 0.84
C LEU A 76 2.46 -2.02 0.69
N ALA A 77 2.40 -1.47 -0.51
CA ALA A 77 1.40 -0.47 -0.84
C ALA A 77 0.42 -1.10 -1.80
N PHE A 78 -0.84 -1.19 -1.41
CA PHE A 78 -1.88 -1.76 -2.26
C PHE A 78 -2.60 -0.63 -2.97
N TYR A 79 -2.81 -0.79 -4.26
CA TYR A 79 -3.35 0.32 -5.05
C TYR A 79 -4.23 -0.19 -6.18
N ARG A 80 -5.03 0.72 -6.71
CA ARG A 80 -5.89 0.47 -7.87
C ARG A 80 -5.58 1.51 -8.92
N ILE A 81 -5.75 1.16 -10.19
CA ILE A 81 -5.58 2.09 -11.28
C ILE A 81 -6.97 2.40 -11.80
N VAL A 82 -7.31 3.66 -11.86
CA VAL A 82 -8.60 4.10 -12.37
C VAL A 82 -8.31 5.15 -13.43
N GLY A 83 -8.36 4.73 -14.68
CA GLY A 83 -8.04 5.64 -15.78
C GLY A 83 -6.62 6.14 -15.68
N ASN A 84 -6.47 7.44 -15.54
CA ASN A 84 -5.15 8.05 -15.44
C ASN A 84 -4.77 8.32 -14.00
N GLU A 85 -5.44 7.69 -13.06
CA GLU A 85 -5.21 7.93 -11.65
C GLU A 85 -4.88 6.64 -10.93
N VAL A 86 -4.06 6.75 -9.91
CA VAL A 86 -3.70 5.63 -9.06
C VAL A 86 -4.13 5.97 -7.65
N TYR A 87 -4.87 5.07 -7.03
CA TYR A 87 -5.33 5.27 -5.67
C TYR A 87 -4.63 4.28 -4.76
N ILE A 88 -3.86 4.80 -3.82
CA ILE A 88 -3.21 3.96 -2.83
C ILE A 88 -4.23 3.69 -1.74
N ASP A 89 -4.65 2.45 -1.62
CA ASP A 89 -5.71 2.07 -0.69
C ASP A 89 -5.20 1.71 0.68
N ARG A 90 -4.08 1.02 0.76
CA ARG A 90 -3.51 0.60 2.03
C ARG A 90 -2.00 0.58 1.95
N VAL A 91 -1.35 0.82 3.08
CA VAL A 91 0.09 0.66 3.21
C VAL A 91 0.32 -0.17 4.47
N MET A 92 0.93 -1.33 4.33
CA MET A 92 1.04 -2.25 5.45
C MET A 92 2.43 -2.82 5.57
N TYR A 93 2.77 -3.21 6.77
CA TYR A 93 4.00 -3.95 6.99
C TYR A 93 3.85 -5.28 6.25
N GLY A 94 4.79 -5.57 5.38
CA GLY A 94 4.63 -6.70 4.48
C GLY A 94 5.07 -7.99 5.08
N ARG A 95 4.31 -8.47 6.00
CA ARG A 95 4.60 -9.75 6.57
C ARG A 95 3.52 -10.72 6.18
N ARG A 96 3.57 -11.88 6.72
CA ARG A 96 2.63 -12.91 6.34
C ARG A 96 1.21 -12.55 6.68
N ASP A 97 1.02 -11.52 7.51
CA ASP A 97 -0.32 -11.17 7.90
C ASP A 97 -1.05 -10.31 6.89
N TYR A 98 -0.36 -9.81 5.88
CA TYR A 98 -0.99 -8.84 5.00
C TYR A 98 -2.18 -9.44 4.24
N LEU A 99 -2.09 -10.68 3.85
CA LEU A 99 -3.19 -11.31 3.14
C LEU A 99 -4.40 -11.42 4.04
N ARG A 100 -4.18 -11.81 5.28
CA ARG A 100 -5.28 -11.94 6.20
C ARG A 100 -5.96 -10.59 6.42
N ILE A 101 -5.19 -9.55 6.62
CA ILE A 101 -5.77 -8.24 6.85
C ILE A 101 -6.51 -7.75 5.62
N LEU A 102 -5.91 -7.92 4.46
CA LEU A 102 -6.51 -7.45 3.23
C LEU A 102 -7.83 -8.13 2.98
N PHE A 103 -7.90 -9.42 3.22
CA PHE A 103 -9.10 -10.17 2.90
C PHE A 103 -10.10 -10.25 4.03
N GLU A 104 -9.79 -9.68 5.17
CA GLU A 104 -10.77 -9.66 6.24
C GLU A 104 -11.95 -8.78 5.90
N ASP A 105 -11.74 -7.80 5.02
CA ASP A 105 -12.84 -6.96 4.61
C ASP A 105 -13.71 -7.65 3.59
N ILE A 106 -13.33 -8.78 3.07
CA ILE A 106 -14.07 -9.48 2.07
C ILE A 106 -14.84 -10.58 2.77
N PRO A 107 -16.09 -10.62 2.60
CA PRO A 107 -16.84 -11.65 3.28
C PRO A 107 -16.33 -12.98 2.85
N GLU A 108 -16.05 -13.74 3.81
CA GLU A 108 -15.34 -14.76 3.56
C GLU A 108 -15.95 -15.86 3.23
N GLU A 109 -16.71 -15.93 2.82
CA GLU A 109 -17.25 -16.96 2.50
C GLU A 109 -16.48 -17.84 2.03
N ALA A 110 -15.80 -17.73 1.92
CA ALA A 110 -15.09 -18.58 1.40
C ALA A 110 -14.53 -19.51 2.02
N GLU A 111 -14.56 -19.79 2.33
CA GLU A 111 -13.87 -20.50 2.68
C GLU A 111 -14.01 -21.15 2.73
#